data_8690e418e346eef290dd71878b5303aa
#
_entry.id   8690e418e346eef290dd71878b5303aa
#
_cell.length_a   1.000
_cell.length_b   1.000
_cell.length_c   1.000
_cell.angle_alpha   90.00
_cell.angle_beta   90.00
_cell.angle_gamma   90.00
#
_symmetry.space_group_name_H-M   'P 1'
#
loop_
_entity.id
_entity.type
_entity.pdbx_description
1 polymer ?
#
loop_
_entity_poly.entity_id
_entity_poly.type
_entity_poly.pdbx_seq_one_letter_code
_entity_poly.pdbx_strand_id
1 'polypeptide(L)'
;MTKFNRPLHLGKWRPSKPCLEGHVEAGSLRVGDRIYVIGGYQTLTRMCARMQVLDIESETWSYGPAVPEGFPLSHAGLATDGRFIFFVSGQPGPACEPATNRAWAFDLEKMTWQPMAPLPAARYSPLAEYVGGNLHVISGAIEDRETISNDHFIMPIREPGTAATALSGLESQEWRKGQPIPAGGDHAASVVIDGRIYVIGGEHGHAAMTMDPAKCCGTYWVHKYLFRYDPKRDEWTRLADMPFGSSHIEAQTLVIGGRILVLGGTADRDIFVDKIQEYDQAVNRWRQLRPLPAGRKGGVVWEKNGVVHFNGGQIADRNKPYARAVVSETMAAEIKRSFWNRFF
;
A
#
# COMPACT_ATOMS: atom_id res chain seq x y z
N MET A 1 -25.19 -1.47 -17.17
CA MET A 1 -24.35 -2.60 -17.66
C MET A 1 -22.97 -2.05 -17.97
N THR A 2 -22.03 -2.32 -17.12
CA THR A 2 -20.68 -1.72 -17.09
C THR A 2 -19.82 -2.23 -18.24
N LYS A 3 -19.23 -1.29 -19.00
CA LYS A 3 -18.40 -1.50 -20.21
C LYS A 3 -17.06 -2.26 -20.00
N PHE A 4 -16.85 -2.97 -18.88
CA PHE A 4 -15.54 -3.52 -18.52
C PHE A 4 -15.48 -5.05 -18.42
N ASN A 5 -16.28 -5.77 -19.19
CA ASN A 5 -16.28 -7.25 -19.19
C ASN A 5 -15.09 -7.89 -19.93
N ARG A 6 -14.06 -7.12 -20.29
CA ARG A 6 -12.88 -7.61 -21.02
C ARG A 6 -11.61 -7.51 -20.18
N PRO A 7 -10.69 -8.48 -20.36
CA PRO A 7 -9.37 -8.47 -19.73
C PRO A 7 -8.63 -7.15 -19.95
N LEU A 8 -7.93 -6.64 -18.93
CA LEU A 8 -6.94 -5.59 -19.12
C LEU A 8 -5.72 -6.19 -19.85
N HIS A 9 -5.18 -5.44 -20.78
CA HIS A 9 -3.93 -5.78 -21.45
C HIS A 9 -2.97 -4.61 -21.30
N LEU A 10 -1.82 -4.86 -20.68
CA LEU A 10 -0.76 -3.86 -20.57
C LEU A 10 0.13 -3.89 -21.81
N GLY A 11 0.41 -2.72 -22.33
CA GLY A 11 1.37 -2.52 -23.40
C GLY A 11 2.81 -2.80 -22.97
N LYS A 12 3.77 -2.36 -23.78
CA LYS A 12 5.19 -2.40 -23.43
C LYS A 12 5.49 -1.29 -22.43
N TRP A 13 6.21 -1.61 -21.36
CA TRP A 13 6.71 -0.65 -20.39
C TRP A 13 7.76 0.26 -21.00
N ARG A 14 7.69 1.56 -20.69
CA ARG A 14 8.61 2.61 -21.16
C ARG A 14 9.01 3.50 -19.99
N PRO A 15 10.21 4.08 -19.98
CA PRO A 15 10.59 5.09 -18.99
C PRO A 15 9.63 6.28 -18.99
N SER A 16 9.40 6.86 -17.83
CA SER A 16 8.63 8.09 -17.60
C SER A 16 9.39 9.01 -16.62
N LYS A 17 8.81 10.16 -16.25
CA LYS A 17 9.47 11.12 -15.35
C LYS A 17 9.75 10.51 -13.99
N PRO A 18 11.01 10.55 -13.49
CA PRO A 18 11.36 10.03 -12.17
C PRO A 18 10.79 10.92 -11.06
N CYS A 19 10.67 10.37 -9.84
CA CYS A 19 10.45 11.17 -8.64
C CYS A 19 11.71 11.93 -8.22
N LEU A 20 11.58 12.81 -7.22
CA LEU A 20 12.69 13.64 -6.75
C LEU A 20 13.75 12.82 -6.03
N GLU A 21 13.33 11.86 -5.23
CA GLU A 21 14.20 10.97 -4.47
C GLU A 21 13.68 9.53 -4.54
N GLY A 22 14.59 8.57 -4.74
CA GLY A 22 14.25 7.15 -4.68
C GLY A 22 13.71 6.77 -3.29
N HIS A 23 12.74 5.88 -3.26
CA HIS A 23 12.10 5.40 -2.04
C HIS A 23 11.70 3.94 -2.18
N VAL A 24 11.71 3.23 -1.07
CA VAL A 24 11.15 1.89 -0.90
C VAL A 24 10.40 1.83 0.41
N GLU A 25 9.29 1.10 0.45
CA GLU A 25 8.46 0.93 1.64
C GLU A 25 7.94 2.27 2.21
N ALA A 26 7.74 3.24 1.32
CA ALA A 26 7.06 4.48 1.63
C ALA A 26 5.56 4.26 1.70
N GLY A 27 4.90 4.96 2.60
CA GLY A 27 3.45 5.10 2.52
C GLY A 27 3.06 5.89 1.29
N SER A 28 2.07 5.43 0.53
CA SER A 28 1.60 6.15 -0.64
C SER A 28 0.10 5.98 -0.84
N LEU A 29 -0.53 7.08 -1.25
CA LEU A 29 -1.92 7.06 -1.67
C LEU A 29 -2.24 8.19 -2.66
N ARG A 30 -3.32 8.02 -3.39
CA ARG A 30 -3.88 9.02 -4.30
C ARG A 30 -5.01 9.78 -3.62
N VAL A 31 -4.98 11.12 -3.70
CA VAL A 31 -6.11 11.98 -3.36
C VAL A 31 -6.39 12.94 -4.52
N GLY A 32 -7.52 12.79 -5.16
CA GLY A 32 -7.85 13.55 -6.38
C GLY A 32 -6.81 13.34 -7.48
N ASP A 33 -6.21 14.44 -7.94
CA ASP A 33 -5.17 14.44 -8.98
C ASP A 33 -3.75 14.47 -8.42
N ARG A 34 -3.56 14.07 -7.17
CA ARG A 34 -2.25 14.02 -6.52
C ARG A 34 -1.94 12.67 -5.93
N ILE A 35 -0.67 12.25 -6.08
CA ILE A 35 -0.09 11.11 -5.37
C ILE A 35 0.80 11.66 -4.27
N TYR A 36 0.57 11.22 -3.05
CA TYR A 36 1.39 11.54 -1.88
C TYR A 36 2.26 10.35 -1.56
N VAL A 37 3.57 10.55 -1.50
CA VAL A 37 4.57 9.54 -1.12
C VAL A 37 5.28 10.05 0.12
N ILE A 38 5.17 9.33 1.23
CA ILE A 38 5.58 9.83 2.54
C ILE A 38 6.48 8.81 3.22
N GLY A 39 7.67 9.27 3.61
CA GLY A 39 8.65 8.41 4.24
C GLY A 39 9.29 7.39 3.29
N GLY A 40 9.58 6.19 3.80
CA GLY A 40 10.29 5.13 3.12
C GLY A 40 11.81 5.26 3.25
N TYR A 41 12.51 4.25 2.76
CA TYR A 41 13.97 4.19 2.79
C TYR A 41 14.57 4.71 1.47
N GLN A 42 15.61 5.53 1.59
CA GLN A 42 16.56 5.78 0.49
C GLN A 42 17.69 4.74 0.49
N THR A 43 18.10 4.35 1.68
CA THR A 43 18.97 3.21 1.97
C THR A 43 18.51 2.57 3.28
N LEU A 44 19.00 1.39 3.65
CA LEU A 44 18.64 0.74 4.92
C LEU A 44 18.89 1.61 6.17
N THR A 45 19.78 2.60 6.09
CA THR A 45 20.16 3.49 7.18
C THR A 45 19.70 4.93 6.98
N ARG A 46 19.12 5.27 5.85
CA ARG A 46 18.67 6.63 5.53
C ARG A 46 17.21 6.65 5.12
N MET A 47 16.41 7.36 5.90
CA MET A 47 14.98 7.53 5.68
C MET A 47 14.68 8.78 4.87
N CYS A 48 13.61 8.75 4.08
CA CYS A 48 12.98 9.93 3.51
C CYS A 48 12.18 10.67 4.59
N ALA A 49 12.69 11.81 5.05
CA ALA A 49 11.98 12.65 6.03
C ALA A 49 11.04 13.68 5.37
N ARG A 50 10.87 13.62 4.07
CA ARG A 50 10.04 14.56 3.30
C ARG A 50 8.92 13.83 2.58
N MET A 51 7.77 14.45 2.55
CA MET A 51 6.70 14.07 1.65
C MET A 51 7.06 14.49 0.22
N GLN A 52 6.90 13.59 -0.74
CA GLN A 52 6.93 13.90 -2.16
C GLN A 52 5.49 13.91 -2.69
N VAL A 53 5.15 14.87 -3.52
CA VAL A 53 3.81 15.01 -4.08
C VAL A 53 3.92 15.08 -5.60
N LEU A 54 3.25 14.15 -6.28
CA LEU A 54 3.07 14.20 -7.72
C LEU A 54 1.73 14.87 -8.03
N ASP A 55 1.76 15.92 -8.81
CA ASP A 55 0.60 16.40 -9.55
C ASP A 55 0.46 15.56 -10.81
N ILE A 56 -0.61 14.79 -10.91
CA ILE A 56 -0.81 13.80 -11.97
C ILE A 56 -1.03 14.49 -13.33
N GLU A 57 -1.73 15.62 -13.35
CA GLU A 57 -2.06 16.30 -14.61
C GLU A 57 -0.82 16.93 -15.25
N SER A 58 -0.03 17.64 -14.48
CA SER A 58 1.21 18.27 -14.97
C SER A 58 2.41 17.31 -14.98
N GLU A 59 2.29 16.13 -14.38
CA GLU A 59 3.39 15.17 -14.15
C GLU A 59 4.58 15.82 -13.45
N THR A 60 4.30 16.68 -12.47
CA THR A 60 5.33 17.44 -11.76
C THR A 60 5.41 16.98 -10.31
N TRP A 61 6.63 16.62 -9.88
CA TRP A 61 6.94 16.28 -8.50
C TRP A 61 7.35 17.52 -7.72
N SER A 62 6.90 17.64 -6.50
CA SER A 62 7.28 18.68 -5.53
C SER A 62 7.43 18.08 -4.14
N TYR A 63 8.09 18.82 -3.23
CA TYR A 63 8.10 18.46 -1.83
C TYR A 63 6.90 19.07 -1.11
N GLY A 64 6.27 18.27 -0.27
CA GLY A 64 5.29 18.71 0.71
C GLY A 64 5.93 19.12 2.04
N PRO A 65 5.12 19.43 3.06
CA PRO A 65 5.61 19.76 4.40
C PRO A 65 6.46 18.63 5.01
N ALA A 66 7.35 19.03 5.92
CA ALA A 66 8.11 18.05 6.73
C ALA A 66 7.15 17.26 7.61
N VAL A 67 7.51 16.01 7.89
CA VAL A 67 6.78 15.18 8.84
C VAL A 67 7.15 15.57 10.28
N PRO A 68 6.25 15.37 11.27
CA PRO A 68 6.52 15.63 12.67
C PRO A 68 7.65 14.75 13.24
N GLU A 69 8.24 15.20 14.33
CA GLU A 69 9.19 14.38 15.09
C GLU A 69 8.54 13.11 15.63
N GLY A 70 9.24 11.98 15.53
CA GLY A 70 8.72 10.66 15.93
C GLY A 70 7.62 10.12 15.05
N PHE A 71 7.48 10.66 13.84
CA PHE A 71 6.57 10.17 12.81
C PHE A 71 6.99 8.80 12.30
N PRO A 72 6.05 7.87 12.02
CA PRO A 72 6.38 6.60 11.40
C PRO A 72 6.82 6.82 9.95
N LEU A 73 8.12 6.73 9.69
CA LEU A 73 8.71 7.01 8.38
C LEU A 73 8.60 5.86 7.39
N SER A 74 8.26 4.65 7.85
CA SER A 74 8.06 3.49 6.98
C SER A 74 7.03 2.52 7.55
N HIS A 75 6.51 1.64 6.71
CA HIS A 75 5.61 0.56 7.10
C HIS A 75 4.35 1.03 7.86
N ALA A 76 3.91 2.26 7.64
CA ALA A 76 2.68 2.79 8.24
C ALA A 76 1.45 2.37 7.43
N GLY A 77 0.35 2.14 8.12
CA GLY A 77 -0.97 2.06 7.48
C GLY A 77 -1.44 3.46 7.05
N LEU A 78 -1.85 3.59 5.79
CA LEU A 78 -2.34 4.85 5.23
C LEU A 78 -3.77 4.72 4.72
N ALA A 79 -4.59 5.72 5.04
CA ALA A 79 -5.94 5.86 4.50
C ALA A 79 -6.29 7.33 4.25
N THR A 80 -7.34 7.59 3.50
CA THR A 80 -7.84 8.95 3.27
C THR A 80 -9.35 8.99 3.18
N ASP A 81 -9.93 10.07 3.69
CA ASP A 81 -11.35 10.40 3.49
C ASP A 81 -11.55 11.44 2.36
N GLY A 82 -10.46 11.76 1.63
CA GLY A 82 -10.41 12.77 0.58
C GLY A 82 -10.03 14.17 1.07
N ARG A 83 -10.13 14.45 2.35
CA ARG A 83 -9.68 15.69 3.00
C ARG A 83 -8.44 15.50 3.85
N PHE A 84 -8.37 14.39 4.54
CA PHE A 84 -7.26 14.05 5.42
C PHE A 84 -6.54 12.80 4.93
N ILE A 85 -5.24 12.75 5.17
CA ILE A 85 -4.46 11.52 5.09
C ILE A 85 -4.19 11.05 6.52
N PHE A 86 -4.65 9.86 6.83
CA PHE A 86 -4.45 9.20 8.12
C PHE A 86 -3.22 8.31 8.05
N PHE A 87 -2.31 8.47 9.01
CA PHE A 87 -1.14 7.65 9.21
C PHE A 87 -1.27 6.92 10.53
N VAL A 88 -1.12 5.62 10.51
CA VAL A 88 -1.31 4.82 11.73
C VAL A 88 -0.19 3.80 11.87
N SER A 89 0.45 3.80 13.03
CA SER A 89 1.47 2.82 13.39
C SER A 89 2.67 2.86 12.43
N GLY A 90 3.41 1.78 12.28
CA GLY A 90 4.61 1.73 11.45
C GLY A 90 5.90 1.96 12.24
N GLN A 91 6.99 2.20 11.53
CA GLN A 91 8.34 2.28 12.09
C GLN A 91 8.90 3.71 12.01
N PRO A 92 9.32 4.33 13.14
CA PRO A 92 9.77 5.73 13.13
C PRO A 92 11.22 5.92 12.66
N GLY A 93 12.06 4.93 12.77
CA GLY A 93 13.50 5.03 12.49
C GLY A 93 14.00 4.16 11.34
N PRO A 94 15.32 3.99 11.24
CA PRO A 94 15.96 3.12 10.27
C PRO A 94 15.54 1.65 10.41
N ALA A 95 16.05 0.79 9.54
CA ALA A 95 15.71 -0.63 9.56
C ALA A 95 15.84 -1.27 10.94
N CYS A 96 14.89 -2.11 11.30
CA CYS A 96 14.83 -2.86 12.57
C CYS A 96 14.52 -2.04 13.83
N GLU A 97 14.06 -0.82 13.71
CA GLU A 97 13.50 -0.08 14.85
C GLU A 97 12.13 -0.66 15.24
N PRO A 98 11.75 -0.60 16.53
CA PRO A 98 10.43 -1.03 16.96
C PRO A 98 9.30 -0.23 16.31
N ALA A 99 8.18 -0.89 16.07
CA ALA A 99 6.97 -0.20 15.61
C ALA A 99 6.44 0.75 16.68
N THR A 100 5.84 1.86 16.24
CA THR A 100 5.11 2.80 17.11
C THR A 100 3.62 2.56 17.02
N ASN A 101 2.87 2.92 18.06
CA ASN A 101 1.40 2.96 18.00
C ASN A 101 0.84 4.35 17.68
N ARG A 102 1.71 5.33 17.42
CA ARG A 102 1.28 6.70 17.11
C ARG A 102 0.46 6.76 15.85
N ALA A 103 -0.47 7.70 15.82
CA ALA A 103 -1.30 7.99 14.67
C ALA A 103 -1.35 9.50 14.41
N TRP A 104 -1.44 9.87 13.14
CA TRP A 104 -1.42 11.24 12.67
C TRP A 104 -2.43 11.45 11.56
N ALA A 105 -3.02 12.64 11.50
CA ALA A 105 -3.81 13.10 10.38
C ALA A 105 -3.14 14.31 9.71
N PHE A 106 -3.05 14.28 8.40
CA PHE A 106 -2.59 15.40 7.59
C PHE A 106 -3.77 16.10 6.94
N ASP A 107 -4.01 17.35 7.29
CA ASP A 107 -5.06 18.19 6.70
C ASP A 107 -4.58 18.72 5.34
N LEU A 108 -5.17 18.25 4.26
CA LEU A 108 -4.80 18.61 2.89
C LEU A 108 -5.16 20.05 2.50
N GLU A 109 -6.11 20.68 3.19
CA GLU A 109 -6.45 22.09 2.96
C GLU A 109 -5.52 23.03 3.73
N LYS A 110 -5.23 22.69 4.99
CA LYS A 110 -4.38 23.53 5.85
C LYS A 110 -2.89 23.21 5.69
N MET A 111 -2.56 22.08 5.07
CA MET A 111 -1.20 21.58 4.92
C MET A 111 -0.49 21.41 6.26
N THR A 112 -1.20 20.90 7.25
CA THR A 112 -0.70 20.73 8.64
C THR A 112 -0.96 19.33 9.15
N TRP A 113 -0.05 18.88 10.02
CA TRP A 113 -0.17 17.61 10.74
C TRP A 113 -0.82 17.82 12.10
N GLN A 114 -1.61 16.86 12.53
CA GLN A 114 -2.14 16.81 13.89
C GLN A 114 -2.13 15.38 14.40
N PRO A 115 -1.86 15.17 15.70
CA PRO A 115 -1.90 13.86 16.30
C PRO A 115 -3.33 13.33 16.37
N MET A 116 -3.43 12.00 16.44
CA MET A 116 -4.65 11.25 16.66
C MET A 116 -4.49 10.34 17.89
N ALA A 117 -5.59 9.79 18.39
CA ALA A 117 -5.52 8.74 19.40
C ALA A 117 -4.65 7.59 18.92
N PRO A 118 -3.66 7.17 19.73
CA PRO A 118 -2.75 6.10 19.34
C PRO A 118 -3.51 4.80 19.13
N LEU A 119 -3.01 3.95 18.22
CA LEU A 119 -3.54 2.60 18.07
C LEU A 119 -3.40 1.83 19.39
N PRO A 120 -4.35 0.97 19.77
CA PRO A 120 -4.27 0.22 21.03
C PRO A 120 -3.03 -0.63 21.22
N ALA A 121 -2.40 -1.04 20.10
CA ALA A 121 -1.12 -1.74 20.11
C ALA A 121 -0.32 -1.41 18.85
N ALA A 122 0.99 -1.25 18.98
CA ALA A 122 1.88 -1.00 17.85
C ALA A 122 1.82 -2.12 16.81
N ARG A 123 1.94 -1.74 15.53
CA ARG A 123 1.94 -2.66 14.39
C ARG A 123 3.02 -2.26 13.39
N TYR A 124 3.72 -3.25 12.92
CA TYR A 124 4.61 -3.16 11.78
C TYR A 124 3.83 -3.52 10.51
N SER A 125 3.85 -2.65 9.52
CA SER A 125 3.14 -2.81 8.23
C SER A 125 1.65 -3.20 8.35
N PRO A 126 0.85 -2.47 9.16
CA PRO A 126 -0.59 -2.69 9.19
C PRO A 126 -1.23 -2.14 7.92
N LEU A 127 -2.39 -2.67 7.59
CA LEU A 127 -3.26 -2.10 6.56
C LEU A 127 -4.18 -1.05 7.15
N ALA A 128 -4.43 0.03 6.41
CA ALA A 128 -5.42 1.02 6.82
C ALA A 128 -6.33 1.42 5.65
N GLU A 129 -7.64 1.52 5.92
CA GLU A 129 -8.64 1.94 4.94
C GLU A 129 -9.73 2.79 5.60
N TYR A 130 -10.22 3.78 4.85
CA TYR A 130 -11.35 4.59 5.28
C TYR A 130 -12.62 4.15 4.56
N VAL A 131 -13.61 3.67 5.32
CA VAL A 131 -14.88 3.18 4.76
C VAL A 131 -16.04 3.55 5.69
N GLY A 132 -17.10 4.08 5.13
CA GLY A 132 -18.35 4.31 5.85
C GLY A 132 -18.22 5.25 7.05
N GLY A 133 -17.32 6.22 7.01
CA GLY A 133 -17.07 7.15 8.12
C GLY A 133 -16.07 6.63 9.16
N ASN A 134 -15.52 5.45 8.98
CA ASN A 134 -14.59 4.81 9.92
C ASN A 134 -13.21 4.58 9.30
N LEU A 135 -12.18 4.76 10.10
CA LEU A 135 -10.83 4.32 9.83
C LEU A 135 -10.66 2.89 10.36
N HIS A 136 -10.33 1.98 9.46
CA HIS A 136 -10.07 0.58 9.74
C HIS A 136 -8.56 0.33 9.71
N VAL A 137 -8.02 -0.32 10.75
CA VAL A 137 -6.62 -0.75 10.80
C VAL A 137 -6.59 -2.24 11.03
N ILE A 138 -5.96 -2.98 10.13
CA ILE A 138 -6.09 -4.43 10.02
C ILE A 138 -4.71 -5.06 10.01
N SER A 139 -4.51 -6.12 10.81
CA SER A 139 -3.33 -6.98 10.80
C SER A 139 -2.00 -6.24 11.04
N GLY A 140 -0.93 -6.71 10.42
CA GLY A 140 0.45 -6.31 10.65
C GLY A 140 1.16 -7.13 11.70
N ALA A 141 2.49 -7.11 11.73
CA ALA A 141 3.25 -7.77 12.77
C ALA A 141 3.28 -6.94 14.07
N ILE A 142 3.43 -7.60 15.22
CA ILE A 142 3.64 -6.94 16.51
C ILE A 142 5.10 -6.46 16.63
N GLU A 143 5.52 -6.06 17.81
CA GLU A 143 6.85 -5.47 18.06
C GLU A 143 8.02 -6.39 17.68
N ASP A 144 7.83 -7.71 17.76
CA ASP A 144 8.86 -8.69 17.37
C ASP A 144 9.07 -8.79 15.85
N ARG A 145 8.17 -8.21 15.05
CA ARG A 145 8.15 -8.26 13.58
C ARG A 145 8.00 -9.67 12.96
N GLU A 146 7.76 -10.67 13.78
CA GLU A 146 7.55 -12.07 13.37
C GLU A 146 6.11 -12.50 13.59
N THR A 147 5.55 -12.13 14.74
CA THR A 147 4.21 -12.54 15.13
C THR A 147 3.16 -11.68 14.46
N ILE A 148 2.40 -12.26 13.57
CA ILE A 148 1.30 -11.57 12.90
C ILE A 148 0.11 -11.44 13.84
N SER A 149 -0.41 -10.24 13.94
CA SER A 149 -1.68 -9.97 14.59
C SER A 149 -2.83 -10.07 13.60
N ASN A 150 -3.91 -10.72 13.98
CA ASN A 150 -5.16 -10.73 13.23
C ASN A 150 -6.14 -9.64 13.69
N ASP A 151 -5.72 -8.76 14.59
CA ASP A 151 -6.58 -7.69 15.09
C ASP A 151 -7.11 -6.79 13.97
N HIS A 152 -8.32 -6.33 14.17
CA HIS A 152 -8.97 -5.33 13.34
C HIS A 152 -9.48 -4.22 14.28
N PHE A 153 -8.83 -3.05 14.21
CA PHE A 153 -9.21 -1.87 14.98
C PHE A 153 -10.01 -0.92 14.10
N ILE A 154 -11.02 -0.28 14.67
CA ILE A 154 -11.92 0.63 13.97
C ILE A 154 -12.09 1.89 14.80
N MET A 155 -11.84 3.04 14.19
CA MET A 155 -12.05 4.37 14.78
C MET A 155 -13.11 5.13 13.97
N PRO A 156 -14.18 5.64 14.59
CA PRO A 156 -15.10 6.54 13.91
C PRO A 156 -14.39 7.89 13.63
N ILE A 157 -14.41 8.35 12.39
CA ILE A 157 -13.83 9.62 11.96
C ILE A 157 -14.92 10.67 11.74
N ARG A 158 -16.08 10.23 11.27
CA ARG A 158 -17.24 11.12 11.03
C ARG A 158 -18.48 10.58 11.72
N GLU A 159 -19.24 11.48 12.31
CA GLU A 159 -20.61 11.18 12.67
C GLU A 159 -21.43 10.93 11.39
N PRO A 160 -22.28 9.88 11.35
CA PRO A 160 -23.16 9.63 10.23
C PRO A 160 -24.02 10.85 9.91
N GLY A 161 -23.97 11.34 8.67
CA GLY A 161 -24.77 12.47 8.19
C GLY A 161 -24.15 13.86 8.36
N THR A 162 -22.92 13.98 8.88
CA THR A 162 -22.21 15.27 8.94
C THR A 162 -21.34 15.49 7.71
N ALA A 163 -21.40 16.70 7.13
CA ALA A 163 -20.66 17.06 5.92
C ALA A 163 -19.18 17.41 6.16
N ALA A 164 -18.78 17.67 7.40
CA ALA A 164 -17.42 18.11 7.71
C ALA A 164 -16.85 17.34 8.89
N THR A 165 -15.65 16.83 8.71
CA THR A 165 -14.84 16.33 9.82
C THR A 165 -14.21 17.53 10.53
N ALA A 166 -14.74 17.89 11.70
CA ALA A 166 -13.95 18.64 12.64
C ALA A 166 -12.99 17.65 13.26
N LEU A 167 -11.69 17.77 12.96
CA LEU A 167 -10.65 16.93 13.61
C LEU A 167 -10.41 17.31 15.07
N SER A 168 -11.15 18.29 15.62
CA SER A 168 -11.16 18.55 17.06
C SER A 168 -11.65 17.32 17.79
N GLY A 169 -10.75 16.68 18.53
CA GLY A 169 -11.07 15.49 19.33
C GLY A 169 -10.59 14.15 18.77
N LEU A 170 -9.88 14.08 17.65
CA LEU A 170 -9.31 12.81 17.16
C LEU A 170 -8.31 12.19 18.15
N GLU A 171 -7.66 12.99 18.99
CA GLU A 171 -6.77 12.50 20.05
C GLU A 171 -7.51 11.77 21.19
N SER A 172 -8.80 12.06 21.35
CA SER A 172 -9.66 11.45 22.38
C SER A 172 -10.65 10.44 21.81
N GLN A 173 -10.61 10.16 20.51
CA GLN A 173 -11.45 9.13 19.91
C GLN A 173 -11.02 7.73 20.38
N GLU A 174 -11.99 6.83 20.54
CA GLU A 174 -11.73 5.48 20.97
C GLU A 174 -11.68 4.50 19.79
N TRP A 175 -10.70 3.61 19.83
CA TRP A 175 -10.65 2.46 18.97
C TRP A 175 -11.52 1.33 19.51
N ARG A 176 -12.34 0.74 18.66
CA ARG A 176 -13.05 -0.51 18.97
C ARG A 176 -12.47 -1.66 18.14
N LYS A 177 -12.67 -2.88 18.59
CA LYS A 177 -12.34 -4.07 17.79
C LYS A 177 -13.50 -4.42 16.86
N GLY A 178 -13.18 -4.74 15.61
CA GLY A 178 -14.04 -5.44 14.66
C GLY A 178 -13.68 -6.92 14.61
N GLN A 179 -14.36 -7.68 13.76
CA GLN A 179 -14.01 -9.09 13.52
C GLN A 179 -12.56 -9.19 13.03
N PRO A 180 -11.73 -10.01 13.68
CA PRO A 180 -10.35 -10.22 13.27
C PRO A 180 -10.30 -10.85 11.87
N ILE A 181 -9.27 -10.50 11.08
CA ILE A 181 -9.04 -11.14 9.80
C ILE A 181 -8.69 -12.63 10.00
N PRO A 182 -9.24 -13.57 9.22
CA PRO A 182 -9.00 -15.01 9.43
C PRO A 182 -7.53 -15.43 9.30
N ALA A 183 -6.78 -14.77 8.43
CA ALA A 183 -5.34 -14.95 8.30
C ALA A 183 -4.74 -13.59 7.88
N GLY A 184 -4.09 -12.92 8.80
CA GLY A 184 -3.39 -11.67 8.58
C GLY A 184 -2.00 -11.88 8.00
N GLY A 185 -1.33 -10.79 7.72
CA GLY A 185 0.06 -10.71 7.26
C GLY A 185 0.56 -9.28 7.44
N ASP A 186 1.85 -9.12 7.43
CA ASP A 186 2.48 -7.83 7.18
C ASP A 186 2.79 -7.69 5.68
N HIS A 187 3.20 -6.52 5.23
CA HIS A 187 3.48 -6.23 3.83
C HIS A 187 2.39 -6.68 2.83
N ALA A 188 1.17 -6.81 3.30
CA ALA A 188 -0.01 -7.04 2.49
C ALA A 188 -0.48 -5.73 1.81
N ALA A 189 -1.38 -5.84 0.85
CA ALA A 189 -2.08 -4.68 0.31
C ALA A 189 -3.54 -4.67 0.73
N SER A 190 -4.13 -3.48 0.78
CA SER A 190 -5.58 -3.32 0.85
C SER A 190 -6.09 -2.34 -0.19
N VAL A 191 -7.34 -2.53 -0.59
CA VAL A 191 -8.07 -1.61 -1.46
C VAL A 191 -9.55 -1.62 -1.11
N VAL A 192 -10.24 -0.52 -1.41
CA VAL A 192 -11.70 -0.42 -1.25
C VAL A 192 -12.40 -0.49 -2.59
N ILE A 193 -13.39 -1.38 -2.72
CA ILE A 193 -14.28 -1.47 -3.87
C ILE A 193 -15.72 -1.60 -3.36
N ASP A 194 -16.60 -0.73 -3.83
CA ASP A 194 -18.04 -0.71 -3.48
C ASP A 194 -18.29 -0.74 -1.95
N GLY A 195 -17.48 0.01 -1.19
CA GLY A 195 -17.59 0.11 0.27
C GLY A 195 -17.19 -1.15 1.04
N ARG A 196 -16.41 -2.04 0.42
CA ARG A 196 -15.81 -3.22 1.05
C ARG A 196 -14.30 -3.17 0.96
N ILE A 197 -13.63 -3.65 2.01
CA ILE A 197 -12.17 -3.71 2.07
C ILE A 197 -11.71 -5.07 1.55
N TYR A 198 -10.77 -5.05 0.61
CA TYR A 198 -10.08 -6.25 0.11
C TYR A 198 -8.68 -6.26 0.65
N VAL A 199 -8.26 -7.36 1.27
CA VAL A 199 -6.90 -7.59 1.79
C VAL A 199 -6.23 -8.67 0.96
N ILE A 200 -5.03 -8.39 0.47
CA ILE A 200 -4.38 -9.15 -0.60
C ILE A 200 -2.94 -9.51 -0.20
N GLY A 201 -2.57 -10.79 -0.28
CA GLY A 201 -1.20 -11.25 -0.11
C GLY A 201 -0.63 -10.99 1.27
N GLY A 202 0.60 -10.48 1.32
CA GLY A 202 1.37 -10.29 2.55
C GLY A 202 2.24 -11.47 2.90
N GLU A 203 2.87 -11.43 4.06
CA GLU A 203 3.78 -12.47 4.54
C GLU A 203 3.69 -12.69 6.04
N HIS A 204 4.35 -13.71 6.53
CA HIS A 204 4.62 -13.94 7.95
C HIS A 204 6.00 -14.57 8.13
N GLY A 205 6.56 -14.46 9.34
CA GLY A 205 7.85 -15.03 9.69
C GLY A 205 9.04 -14.20 9.20
N HIS A 206 8.94 -12.91 9.30
CA HIS A 206 10.06 -11.99 9.06
C HIS A 206 11.16 -12.28 10.08
N ALA A 207 12.16 -13.10 9.70
CA ALA A 207 13.12 -13.64 10.63
C ALA A 207 13.93 -12.56 11.34
N ALA A 208 14.05 -12.81 12.62
CA ALA A 208 14.98 -12.31 13.63
C ALA A 208 15.67 -10.99 13.30
N MET A 209 15.26 -9.98 14.02
CA MET A 209 15.93 -8.69 14.10
C MET A 209 17.42 -8.83 14.40
N THR A 210 18.25 -8.83 13.38
CA THR A 210 19.66 -8.59 13.57
C THR A 210 19.99 -7.22 12.99
N MET A 211 20.75 -6.41 13.74
CA MET A 211 21.32 -5.14 13.26
C MET A 211 22.32 -5.36 12.10
N ASP A 212 22.54 -6.61 11.70
CA ASP A 212 23.37 -6.96 10.56
C ASP A 212 22.52 -6.90 9.27
N PRO A 213 22.74 -5.92 8.39
CA PRO A 213 21.98 -5.79 7.15
C PRO A 213 22.07 -7.03 6.24
N ALA A 214 23.11 -7.87 6.42
CA ALA A 214 23.25 -9.13 5.69
C ALA A 214 22.35 -10.24 6.23
N LYS A 215 21.81 -10.07 7.42
CA LYS A 215 20.93 -11.01 8.11
C LYS A 215 19.53 -10.46 8.36
N CYS A 216 19.31 -9.18 8.11
CA CYS A 216 17.98 -8.60 8.09
C CYS A 216 17.24 -9.19 6.90
N CYS A 217 16.04 -9.69 7.10
CA CYS A 217 15.21 -10.30 6.09
C CYS A 217 15.52 -11.80 5.86
N GLY A 218 15.06 -12.63 6.77
CA GLY A 218 15.14 -14.09 6.67
C GLY A 218 14.08 -14.71 5.75
N THR A 219 13.85 -15.98 5.94
CA THR A 219 12.87 -16.76 5.16
C THR A 219 11.46 -16.43 5.63
N TYR A 220 10.63 -15.93 4.76
CA TYR A 220 9.21 -15.69 5.05
C TYR A 220 8.32 -16.55 4.18
N TRP A 221 7.09 -16.69 4.65
CA TRP A 221 6.03 -17.37 3.93
C TRP A 221 5.13 -16.31 3.30
N VAL A 222 5.14 -16.25 1.98
CA VAL A 222 4.35 -15.27 1.24
C VAL A 222 2.95 -15.81 0.94
N HIS A 223 1.95 -15.02 1.29
CA HIS A 223 0.56 -15.41 1.17
C HIS A 223 0.00 -15.22 -0.23
N LYS A 224 -0.98 -16.06 -0.57
CA LYS A 224 -1.81 -15.94 -1.77
C LYS A 224 -3.23 -15.48 -1.45
N TYR A 225 -3.53 -15.18 -0.20
CA TYR A 225 -4.87 -14.96 0.27
C TYR A 225 -5.47 -13.69 -0.32
N LEU A 226 -6.78 -13.75 -0.58
CA LEU A 226 -7.63 -12.61 -0.84
C LEU A 226 -8.82 -12.71 0.10
N PHE A 227 -8.93 -11.77 1.01
CA PHE A 227 -10.08 -11.63 1.90
C PHE A 227 -10.85 -10.36 1.56
N ARG A 228 -12.18 -10.41 1.71
CA ARG A 228 -13.06 -9.26 1.60
C ARG A 228 -13.80 -9.07 2.91
N TYR A 229 -13.74 -7.86 3.46
CA TYR A 229 -14.49 -7.44 4.63
C TYR A 229 -15.73 -6.64 4.22
N ASP A 230 -16.88 -6.96 4.79
CA ASP A 230 -18.11 -6.19 4.67
C ASP A 230 -18.36 -5.41 5.97
N PRO A 231 -18.14 -4.06 5.99
CA PRO A 231 -18.28 -3.26 7.21
C PRO A 231 -19.71 -3.22 7.77
N LYS A 232 -20.74 -3.47 6.93
CA LYS A 232 -22.14 -3.48 7.37
C LYS A 232 -22.51 -4.71 8.16
N ARG A 233 -21.78 -5.82 7.94
CA ARG A 233 -22.01 -7.10 8.60
C ARG A 233 -20.95 -7.43 9.64
N ASP A 234 -19.82 -6.71 9.62
CA ASP A 234 -18.61 -7.03 10.37
C ASP A 234 -18.15 -8.48 10.08
N GLU A 235 -18.08 -8.85 8.79
CA GLU A 235 -17.78 -10.21 8.35
C GLU A 235 -16.69 -10.26 7.28
N TRP A 236 -15.83 -11.28 7.37
CA TRP A 236 -14.83 -11.61 6.39
C TRP A 236 -15.28 -12.75 5.47
N THR A 237 -14.96 -12.62 4.19
CA THR A 237 -15.14 -13.68 3.17
C THR A 237 -13.82 -13.96 2.51
N ARG A 238 -13.36 -15.22 2.48
CA ARG A 238 -12.24 -15.63 1.64
C ARG A 238 -12.70 -15.74 0.18
N LEU A 239 -11.91 -15.17 -0.71
CA LEU A 239 -12.13 -15.19 -2.15
C LEU A 239 -11.07 -16.09 -2.82
N ALA A 240 -11.03 -16.10 -4.18
CA ALA A 240 -10.05 -16.90 -4.92
C ALA A 240 -8.62 -16.45 -4.60
N ASP A 241 -7.76 -17.39 -4.30
CA ASP A 241 -6.34 -17.13 -4.02
C ASP A 241 -5.60 -16.63 -5.27
N MET A 242 -4.59 -15.78 -5.07
CA MET A 242 -3.68 -15.32 -6.10
C MET A 242 -2.95 -16.50 -6.76
N PRO A 243 -2.66 -16.45 -8.07
CA PRO A 243 -1.80 -17.43 -8.73
C PRO A 243 -0.40 -17.52 -8.13
N PHE A 244 0.16 -16.37 -7.74
CA PHE A 244 1.46 -16.23 -7.08
C PHE A 244 1.31 -15.44 -5.80
N GLY A 245 1.90 -15.92 -4.71
CA GLY A 245 2.03 -15.14 -3.49
C GLY A 245 2.87 -13.89 -3.75
N SER A 246 2.52 -12.80 -3.07
CA SER A 246 3.28 -11.55 -3.14
C SER A 246 3.14 -10.76 -1.85
N SER A 247 4.26 -10.20 -1.39
CA SER A 247 4.35 -9.28 -0.27
C SER A 247 5.06 -7.99 -0.70
N HIS A 248 5.19 -7.00 0.18
CA HIS A 248 5.72 -5.66 -0.13
C HIS A 248 4.97 -4.99 -1.29
N ILE A 249 3.65 -5.12 -1.26
CA ILE A 249 2.73 -4.69 -2.33
C ILE A 249 1.76 -3.60 -1.89
N GLU A 250 1.95 -3.01 -0.72
CA GLU A 250 1.06 -2.03 -0.09
C GLU A 250 0.68 -0.91 -1.08
N ALA A 251 1.69 -0.23 -1.62
CA ALA A 251 1.52 0.84 -2.60
C ALA A 251 1.66 0.36 -4.07
N GLN A 252 1.80 -0.96 -4.30
CA GLN A 252 1.90 -1.58 -5.62
C GLN A 252 0.59 -2.24 -6.08
N THR A 253 -0.49 -1.88 -5.41
CA THR A 253 -1.83 -2.39 -5.71
C THR A 253 -2.76 -1.23 -6.03
N LEU A 254 -3.54 -1.35 -7.09
CA LEU A 254 -4.50 -0.34 -7.51
C LEU A 254 -5.79 -0.96 -8.06
N VAL A 255 -6.85 -0.14 -8.11
CA VAL A 255 -8.15 -0.54 -8.67
C VAL A 255 -8.38 0.18 -9.99
N ILE A 256 -8.66 -0.58 -11.04
CA ILE A 256 -9.02 -0.05 -12.36
C ILE A 256 -10.34 -0.69 -12.82
N GLY A 257 -11.40 0.11 -12.93
CA GLY A 257 -12.70 -0.37 -13.40
C GLY A 257 -13.27 -1.52 -12.56
N GLY A 258 -13.09 -1.51 -11.24
CA GLY A 258 -13.53 -2.56 -10.32
C GLY A 258 -12.65 -3.82 -10.32
N ARG A 259 -11.48 -3.77 -10.94
CA ARG A 259 -10.49 -4.84 -10.94
C ARG A 259 -9.30 -4.47 -10.08
N ILE A 260 -8.77 -5.41 -9.33
CA ILE A 260 -7.57 -5.21 -8.53
C ILE A 260 -6.36 -5.64 -9.35
N LEU A 261 -5.37 -4.75 -9.47
CA LEU A 261 -4.07 -5.06 -10.06
C LEU A 261 -3.01 -5.04 -8.98
N VAL A 262 -2.25 -6.13 -8.89
CA VAL A 262 -1.06 -6.26 -8.03
C VAL A 262 0.17 -6.31 -8.92
N LEU A 263 1.13 -5.41 -8.71
CA LEU A 263 2.31 -5.27 -9.56
C LEU A 263 3.59 -5.58 -8.79
N GLY A 264 4.26 -6.67 -9.10
CA GLY A 264 5.55 -6.99 -8.51
C GLY A 264 5.45 -7.45 -7.05
N GLY A 265 6.31 -6.90 -6.20
CA GLY A 265 6.49 -7.31 -4.80
C GLY A 265 7.60 -8.32 -4.63
N THR A 266 7.52 -9.12 -3.56
CA THR A 266 8.44 -10.22 -3.28
C THR A 266 7.70 -11.55 -3.14
N ALA A 267 8.36 -12.62 -3.55
CA ALA A 267 8.02 -14.01 -3.24
C ALA A 267 8.89 -14.52 -2.08
N ASP A 268 8.72 -15.79 -1.71
CA ASP A 268 9.51 -16.43 -0.67
C ASP A 268 11.00 -16.16 -0.83
N ARG A 269 11.71 -15.99 0.28
CA ARG A 269 13.15 -15.68 0.33
C ARG A 269 13.52 -14.33 -0.32
N ASP A 270 12.61 -13.36 -0.26
CA ASP A 270 12.80 -12.00 -0.76
C ASP A 270 13.22 -11.96 -2.26
N ILE A 271 12.67 -12.87 -3.04
CA ILE A 271 12.83 -12.87 -4.50
C ILE A 271 11.92 -11.80 -5.10
N PHE A 272 12.50 -10.83 -5.78
CA PHE A 272 11.74 -9.77 -6.42
C PHE A 272 10.92 -10.29 -7.59
N VAL A 273 9.63 -10.01 -7.56
CA VAL A 273 8.65 -10.50 -8.52
C VAL A 273 8.42 -9.48 -9.63
N ASP A 274 8.39 -9.93 -10.87
CA ASP A 274 8.00 -9.13 -12.04
C ASP A 274 6.55 -9.33 -12.46
N LYS A 275 5.83 -10.24 -11.78
CA LYS A 275 4.46 -10.62 -12.15
C LYS A 275 3.49 -9.48 -11.93
N ILE A 276 2.54 -9.33 -12.85
CA ILE A 276 1.36 -8.49 -12.67
C ILE A 276 0.15 -9.40 -12.66
N GLN A 277 -0.65 -9.29 -11.60
CA GLN A 277 -1.80 -10.13 -11.36
C GLN A 277 -3.06 -9.27 -11.32
N GLU A 278 -4.10 -9.67 -12.01
CA GLU A 278 -5.39 -8.99 -12.06
C GLU A 278 -6.48 -9.87 -11.47
N TYR A 279 -7.23 -9.33 -10.52
CA TYR A 279 -8.42 -9.95 -9.97
C TYR A 279 -9.68 -9.30 -10.53
N ASP A 280 -10.58 -10.13 -11.03
CA ASP A 280 -11.90 -9.74 -11.49
C ASP A 280 -12.95 -10.16 -10.45
N GLN A 281 -13.45 -9.17 -9.69
CA GLN A 281 -14.44 -9.44 -8.63
C GLN A 281 -15.77 -9.99 -9.15
N ALA A 282 -16.15 -9.67 -10.37
CA ALA A 282 -17.43 -10.10 -10.94
C ALA A 282 -17.52 -11.61 -11.16
N VAL A 283 -16.36 -12.25 -11.36
CA VAL A 283 -16.24 -13.70 -11.60
C VAL A 283 -15.37 -14.40 -10.55
N ASN A 284 -14.89 -13.69 -9.53
CA ASN A 284 -14.01 -14.20 -8.48
C ASN A 284 -12.81 -14.97 -9.04
N ARG A 285 -12.06 -14.36 -9.98
CA ARG A 285 -10.97 -15.02 -10.68
C ARG A 285 -9.76 -14.10 -10.87
N TRP A 286 -8.58 -14.69 -10.70
CA TRP A 286 -7.30 -14.07 -11.04
C TRP A 286 -6.82 -14.48 -12.42
N ARG A 287 -5.97 -13.63 -13.00
CA ARG A 287 -5.16 -13.91 -14.18
C ARG A 287 -3.86 -13.11 -14.15
N GLN A 288 -2.92 -13.54 -14.96
CA GLN A 288 -1.67 -12.82 -15.16
C GLN A 288 -1.79 -11.86 -16.35
N LEU A 289 -1.15 -10.70 -16.18
CA LEU A 289 -0.94 -9.74 -17.26
C LEU A 289 0.52 -9.77 -17.72
N ARG A 290 0.85 -8.93 -18.71
CA ARG A 290 2.22 -8.73 -19.15
C ARG A 290 3.08 -8.25 -17.97
N PRO A 291 4.22 -8.92 -17.69
CA PRO A 291 5.03 -8.61 -16.50
C PRO A 291 5.72 -7.25 -16.60
N LEU A 292 6.26 -6.80 -15.47
CA LEU A 292 7.23 -5.72 -15.38
C LEU A 292 8.52 -6.11 -16.11
N PRO A 293 9.34 -5.16 -16.55
CA PRO A 293 10.65 -5.45 -17.16
C PRO A 293 11.65 -6.09 -16.22
N ALA A 294 11.49 -5.88 -14.91
CA ALA A 294 12.29 -6.47 -13.84
C ALA A 294 11.46 -6.57 -12.57
N GLY A 295 11.81 -7.49 -11.68
CA GLY A 295 11.21 -7.61 -10.35
C GLY A 295 11.47 -6.34 -9.53
N ARG A 296 10.43 -5.87 -8.79
CA ARG A 296 10.46 -4.62 -8.05
C ARG A 296 9.55 -4.69 -6.84
N LYS A 297 10.02 -4.21 -5.67
CA LYS A 297 9.24 -4.15 -4.43
C LYS A 297 9.15 -2.75 -3.85
N GLY A 298 8.11 -2.49 -3.05
CA GLY A 298 7.98 -1.30 -2.23
C GLY A 298 7.94 0.02 -3.01
N GLY A 299 7.50 -0.02 -4.26
CA GLY A 299 7.30 1.17 -5.09
C GLY A 299 5.84 1.63 -5.06
N VAL A 300 5.51 2.61 -5.88
CA VAL A 300 4.22 3.28 -5.92
C VAL A 300 3.61 3.17 -7.31
N VAL A 301 2.32 2.84 -7.39
CA VAL A 301 1.61 2.69 -8.67
C VAL A 301 0.38 3.59 -8.74
N TRP A 302 0.10 4.09 -9.95
CA TRP A 302 -1.12 4.82 -10.25
C TRP A 302 -1.54 4.65 -11.70
N GLU A 303 -2.77 5.02 -12.00
CA GLU A 303 -3.29 5.08 -13.36
C GLU A 303 -3.67 6.52 -13.72
N LYS A 304 -3.33 6.94 -14.92
CA LYS A 304 -3.74 8.20 -15.53
C LYS A 304 -4.11 7.97 -16.99
N ASN A 305 -5.34 8.30 -17.37
CA ASN A 305 -5.81 8.30 -18.77
C ASN A 305 -5.53 7.00 -19.55
N GLY A 306 -5.70 5.86 -18.89
CA GLY A 306 -5.43 4.54 -19.49
C GLY A 306 -3.95 4.16 -19.51
N VAL A 307 -3.11 4.81 -18.73
CA VAL A 307 -1.68 4.48 -18.57
C VAL A 307 -1.41 4.13 -17.12
N VAL A 308 -0.88 2.95 -16.88
CA VAL A 308 -0.39 2.52 -15.56
C VAL A 308 1.06 2.96 -15.40
N HIS A 309 1.34 3.61 -14.30
CA HIS A 309 2.68 4.06 -13.90
C HIS A 309 3.18 3.27 -12.71
N PHE A 310 4.48 3.03 -12.66
CA PHE A 310 5.18 2.42 -11.53
C PHE A 310 6.43 3.24 -11.22
N ASN A 311 6.50 3.80 -10.01
CA ASN A 311 7.60 4.68 -9.59
C ASN A 311 8.33 4.11 -8.37
N GLY A 312 9.62 4.39 -8.28
CA GLY A 312 10.43 4.10 -7.10
C GLY A 312 10.59 2.60 -6.83
N GLY A 313 10.69 2.27 -5.56
CA GLY A 313 10.89 0.91 -5.08
C GLY A 313 12.34 0.45 -5.13
N GLN A 314 12.54 -0.81 -4.81
CA GLN A 314 13.83 -1.48 -4.83
C GLN A 314 13.86 -2.50 -5.96
N ILE A 315 14.96 -2.54 -6.70
CA ILE A 315 15.22 -3.49 -7.79
C ILE A 315 16.46 -4.32 -7.49
N ALA A 316 16.53 -5.55 -8.02
CA ALA A 316 17.78 -6.29 -8.05
C ALA A 316 18.73 -5.64 -9.04
N ASP A 317 19.99 -5.41 -8.64
CA ASP A 317 21.02 -4.96 -9.56
C ASP A 317 21.37 -6.08 -10.55
N ARG A 318 21.14 -5.86 -11.82
CA ARG A 318 21.41 -6.85 -12.88
C ARG A 318 22.88 -7.25 -12.97
N ASN A 319 23.78 -6.38 -12.56
CA ASN A 319 25.22 -6.61 -12.59
C ASN A 319 25.75 -7.21 -11.29
N LYS A 320 24.95 -7.17 -10.23
CA LYS A 320 25.27 -7.69 -8.90
C LYS A 320 24.03 -8.35 -8.31
N PRO A 321 23.78 -9.63 -8.59
CA PRO A 321 22.50 -10.30 -8.27
C PRO A 321 22.12 -10.27 -6.78
N TYR A 322 23.04 -9.95 -5.89
CA TYR A 322 22.77 -9.75 -4.46
C TYR A 322 22.75 -8.27 -4.03
N ALA A 323 23.03 -7.34 -4.94
CA ALA A 323 22.93 -5.92 -4.65
C ALA A 323 21.54 -5.41 -5.02
N ARG A 324 20.97 -4.63 -4.14
CA ARG A 324 19.65 -4.05 -4.25
C ARG A 324 19.79 -2.53 -4.33
N ALA A 325 19.13 -1.92 -5.30
CA ALA A 325 19.16 -0.48 -5.49
C ALA A 325 17.77 0.10 -5.28
N VAL A 326 17.66 1.12 -4.42
CA VAL A 326 16.49 1.97 -4.34
C VAL A 326 16.55 2.97 -5.49
N VAL A 327 15.48 3.07 -6.27
CA VAL A 327 15.46 3.86 -7.50
C VAL A 327 14.41 4.96 -7.45
N SER A 328 14.64 6.03 -8.23
CA SER A 328 13.66 7.09 -8.47
C SER A 328 12.92 6.96 -9.80
N GLU A 329 13.27 5.94 -10.58
CA GLU A 329 12.72 5.72 -11.92
C GLU A 329 11.21 5.51 -11.91
N THR A 330 10.56 6.09 -12.90
CA THR A 330 9.17 5.78 -13.25
C THR A 330 9.11 5.03 -14.56
N MET A 331 8.26 4.03 -14.61
CA MET A 331 7.91 3.29 -15.83
C MET A 331 6.42 3.41 -16.07
N ALA A 332 6.02 3.40 -17.34
CA ALA A 332 4.64 3.54 -17.75
C ALA A 332 4.27 2.52 -18.83
N ALA A 333 3.04 1.99 -18.76
CA ALA A 333 2.48 1.08 -19.75
C ALA A 333 1.02 1.43 -20.06
N GLU A 334 0.68 1.54 -21.34
CA GLU A 334 -0.69 1.77 -21.77
C GLU A 334 -1.59 0.57 -21.49
N ILE A 335 -2.81 0.83 -21.05
CA ILE A 335 -3.87 -0.17 -20.98
C ILE A 335 -4.44 -0.31 -22.40
N LYS A 336 -4.09 -1.37 -23.08
CA LYS A 336 -4.63 -1.68 -24.41
C LYS A 336 -6.04 -2.21 -24.27
N ARG A 337 -7.01 -1.54 -24.87
CA ARG A 337 -8.34 -2.11 -25.12
C ARG A 337 -8.17 -3.20 -26.16
N SER A 338 -8.62 -4.43 -25.92
CA SER A 338 -8.53 -5.50 -26.92
C SER A 338 -9.33 -5.10 -28.16
N PHE A 339 -8.62 -4.87 -29.26
CA PHE A 339 -9.20 -4.64 -30.60
C PHE A 339 -9.71 -5.97 -31.18
N TRP A 340 -10.88 -6.41 -30.78
CA TRP A 340 -11.64 -7.41 -31.48
C TRP A 340 -13.01 -6.82 -31.92
N ASN A 341 -12.97 -5.78 -32.73
CA ASN A 341 -14.13 -5.32 -33.51
C ASN A 341 -13.65 -4.73 -34.85
N ARG A 342 -13.02 -5.55 -35.68
CA ARG A 342 -12.84 -5.27 -37.11
C ARG A 342 -13.13 -6.50 -37.96
N PHE A 343 -14.06 -7.33 -37.59
CA PHE A 343 -14.66 -8.31 -38.52
C PHE A 343 -16.01 -8.76 -37.91
N PHE A 344 -17.04 -7.98 -38.19
CA PHE A 344 -18.39 -8.39 -38.54
C PHE A 344 -19.17 -7.15 -38.94
#